data_0414286eece633911329e3eb317124fe
#
_entry.id   0414286eece633911329e3eb317124fe
#
_cell.length_a   1.000
_cell.length_b   1.000
_cell.length_c   1.000
_cell.angle_alpha   90.00
_cell.angle_beta   90.00
_cell.angle_gamma   90.00
#
_symmetry.space_group_name_H-M   'P 1'
#
loop_
_entity.id
_entity.type
_entity.pdbx_description
1 polymer ?
#
loop_
_entity_poly.entity_id
_entity_poly.type
_entity_poly.pdbx_seq_one_letter_code
_entity_poly.pdbx_strand_id
1 'polypeptide(L)'
;MKRLLIVALFLAAANFAQAQEKIEWLKFEEAVAATEANPKMLIVDVYTDWCGWCKKMDKETFTDPAVIKYINEKFYAVKMNAEDNKREFDFKGKKYSEAKMAATMRVQSYPNFVIIDPTLQNITQLPGYRQPTEFLEGLGQIVHNGFGSK
;
A
#
# COMPACT_ATOMS: atom_id res chain seq x y z
N MET A 1 26.39 11.39 -46.22
CA MET A 1 26.73 10.49 -45.09
C MET A 1 26.44 11.10 -43.70
N LYS A 2 26.66 12.40 -43.47
CA LYS A 2 26.40 13.04 -42.15
C LYS A 2 24.91 13.12 -41.75
N ARG A 3 23.99 13.15 -42.72
CA ARG A 3 22.53 13.26 -42.43
C ARG A 3 21.88 11.94 -42.01
N LEU A 4 22.46 10.79 -42.38
CA LEU A 4 21.96 9.45 -41.99
C LEU A 4 22.27 9.08 -40.55
N LEU A 5 23.38 9.61 -39.99
CA LEU A 5 23.78 9.34 -38.61
C LEU A 5 22.92 10.06 -37.58
N ILE A 6 22.31 11.23 -37.91
CA ILE A 6 21.46 12.00 -37.00
C ILE A 6 20.08 11.34 -36.85
N VAL A 7 19.55 10.71 -37.91
CA VAL A 7 18.26 10.01 -37.87
C VAL A 7 18.35 8.74 -37.04
N ALA A 8 19.49 8.02 -37.09
CA ALA A 8 19.70 6.82 -36.27
C ALA A 8 19.77 7.10 -34.76
N LEU A 9 20.27 8.30 -34.37
CA LEU A 9 20.36 8.66 -32.95
C LEU A 9 19.02 9.03 -32.34
N PHE A 10 18.08 9.54 -33.14
CA PHE A 10 16.71 9.88 -32.67
C PHE A 10 15.79 8.65 -32.51
N LEU A 11 16.06 7.56 -33.23
CA LEU A 11 15.29 6.30 -33.12
C LEU A 11 15.70 5.43 -31.93
N ALA A 12 16.89 5.65 -31.37
CA ALA A 12 17.36 4.92 -30.18
C ALA A 12 16.79 5.43 -28.85
N ALA A 13 16.18 6.63 -28.84
CA ALA A 13 15.65 7.25 -27.62
C ALA A 13 14.20 6.83 -27.28
N ALA A 14 13.55 6.00 -28.11
CA ALA A 14 12.11 5.70 -27.97
C ALA A 14 11.81 4.37 -27.23
N ASN A 15 12.83 3.67 -26.73
CA ASN A 15 12.63 2.45 -25.93
C ASN A 15 12.90 2.69 -24.44
N PHE A 16 12.32 3.75 -23.85
CA PHE A 16 12.05 3.69 -22.42
C PHE A 16 10.93 2.66 -22.25
N ALA A 17 11.32 1.43 -21.94
CA ALA A 17 10.40 0.44 -21.42
C ALA A 17 9.71 1.13 -20.24
N GLN A 18 8.43 1.42 -20.39
CA GLN A 18 7.58 1.77 -19.27
C GLN A 18 7.55 0.52 -18.39
N ALA A 19 8.46 0.46 -17.41
CA ALA A 19 8.34 -0.50 -16.34
C ALA A 19 6.95 -0.25 -15.74
N GLN A 20 6.07 -1.23 -15.83
CA GLN A 20 4.73 -1.13 -15.27
C GLN A 20 4.90 -0.80 -13.79
N GLU A 21 4.50 0.39 -13.40
CA GLU A 21 4.55 0.82 -12.01
C GLU A 21 3.80 -0.21 -11.15
N LYS A 22 4.34 -0.47 -9.98
CA LYS A 22 3.76 -1.38 -8.99
C LYS A 22 3.63 -0.66 -7.66
N ILE A 23 2.75 -1.15 -6.79
CA ILE A 23 2.71 -0.67 -5.41
C ILE A 23 4.02 -1.07 -4.73
N GLU A 24 4.67 -0.11 -4.10
CA GLU A 24 5.91 -0.31 -3.33
C GLU A 24 5.57 -0.85 -1.93
N TRP A 25 5.47 -2.18 -1.84
CA TRP A 25 5.17 -2.85 -0.58
C TRP A 25 6.39 -2.89 0.35
N LEU A 26 6.26 -2.33 1.53
CA LEU A 26 7.26 -2.30 2.59
C LEU A 26 6.90 -3.29 3.72
N LYS A 27 7.88 -3.63 4.53
CA LYS A 27 7.61 -4.23 5.84
C LYS A 27 7.05 -3.17 6.79
N PHE A 28 6.30 -3.58 7.81
CA PHE A 28 5.65 -2.63 8.72
C PHE A 28 6.64 -1.69 9.40
N GLU A 29 7.74 -2.21 9.94
CA GLU A 29 8.79 -1.42 10.57
C GLU A 29 9.52 -0.48 9.60
N GLU A 30 9.68 -0.87 8.34
CA GLU A 30 10.26 -0.02 7.30
C GLU A 30 9.32 1.16 6.97
N ALA A 31 8.02 0.89 6.88
CA ALA A 31 7.01 1.92 6.65
C ALA A 31 6.92 2.90 7.83
N VAL A 32 7.01 2.41 9.06
CA VAL A 32 7.07 3.23 10.27
C VAL A 32 8.28 4.16 10.24
N ALA A 33 9.48 3.61 10.00
CA ALA A 33 10.72 4.40 9.90
C ALA A 33 10.65 5.44 8.77
N ALA A 34 10.07 5.08 7.63
CA ALA A 34 9.86 6.00 6.51
C ALA A 34 8.91 7.16 6.90
N THR A 35 7.85 6.88 7.65
CA THR A 35 6.89 7.89 8.14
C THR A 35 7.53 8.83 9.16
N GLU A 36 8.40 8.34 10.04
CA GLU A 36 9.14 9.16 10.99
C GLU A 36 10.13 10.10 10.28
N ALA A 37 10.75 9.65 9.19
CA ALA A 37 11.68 10.45 8.39
C ALA A 37 10.97 11.46 7.47
N ASN A 38 9.86 11.05 6.86
CA ASN A 38 9.06 11.85 5.93
C ASN A 38 7.56 11.55 6.16
N PRO A 39 6.85 12.40 6.91
CA PRO A 39 5.49 12.13 7.32
C PRO A 39 4.52 11.87 6.17
N LYS A 40 4.03 10.63 6.09
CA LYS A 40 3.02 10.14 5.15
C LYS A 40 2.17 9.07 5.85
N MET A 41 0.91 8.93 5.46
CA MET A 41 0.04 7.87 6.00
C MET A 41 0.58 6.49 5.65
N LEU A 42 0.27 5.48 6.47
CA LEU A 42 0.44 4.09 6.10
C LEU A 42 -0.88 3.52 5.63
N ILE A 43 -0.82 2.62 4.65
CA ILE A 43 -1.91 1.71 4.30
C ILE A 43 -1.42 0.28 4.49
N VAL A 44 -2.10 -0.46 5.38
CA VAL A 44 -1.77 -1.86 5.68
C VAL A 44 -2.85 -2.74 5.08
N ASP A 45 -2.52 -3.47 4.02
CA ASP A 45 -3.35 -4.51 3.44
C ASP A 45 -3.24 -5.77 4.30
N VAL A 46 -4.25 -6.01 5.13
CA VAL A 46 -4.30 -7.18 6.01
C VAL A 46 -5.03 -8.32 5.31
N TYR A 47 -4.33 -9.42 5.11
CA TYR A 47 -4.79 -10.57 4.35
C TYR A 47 -4.53 -11.90 5.06
N THR A 48 -5.02 -12.99 4.50
CA THR A 48 -4.66 -14.37 4.83
C THR A 48 -4.43 -15.17 3.55
N ASP A 49 -3.66 -16.26 3.63
CA ASP A 49 -3.32 -17.05 2.44
C ASP A 49 -4.52 -17.74 1.78
N TRP A 50 -5.57 -18.03 2.54
CA TRP A 50 -6.80 -18.64 2.05
C TRP A 50 -7.85 -17.62 1.54
N CYS A 51 -7.61 -16.33 1.72
CA CYS A 51 -8.56 -15.28 1.38
C CYS A 51 -8.68 -15.08 -0.15
N GLY A 52 -9.74 -15.62 -0.75
CA GLY A 52 -10.01 -15.48 -2.20
C GLY A 52 -10.22 -14.05 -2.65
N TRP A 53 -10.91 -13.22 -1.86
CA TRP A 53 -11.12 -11.81 -2.14
C TRP A 53 -9.84 -10.97 -2.05
N CYS A 54 -8.88 -11.33 -1.18
CA CYS A 54 -7.57 -10.70 -1.13
C CYS A 54 -6.79 -10.97 -2.43
N LYS A 55 -6.80 -12.23 -2.90
CA LYS A 55 -6.19 -12.60 -4.18
C LYS A 55 -6.84 -11.87 -5.38
N LYS A 56 -8.14 -11.59 -5.28
CA LYS A 56 -8.86 -10.80 -6.28
C LYS A 56 -8.43 -9.32 -6.25
N MET A 57 -8.27 -8.72 -5.07
CA MET A 57 -7.68 -7.38 -4.91
C MET A 57 -6.31 -7.29 -5.59
N ASP A 58 -5.43 -8.27 -5.33
CA ASP A 58 -4.08 -8.31 -5.91
C ASP A 58 -4.08 -8.33 -7.44
N LYS A 59 -5.05 -9.02 -8.04
CA LYS A 59 -5.14 -9.20 -9.50
C LYS A 59 -5.83 -8.07 -10.23
N GLU A 60 -6.80 -7.44 -9.62
CA GLU A 60 -7.68 -6.46 -10.27
C GLU A 60 -7.41 -5.05 -9.78
N THR A 61 -7.51 -4.81 -8.46
CA THR A 61 -7.45 -3.45 -7.90
C THR A 61 -6.01 -2.94 -7.78
N PHE A 62 -5.09 -3.79 -7.30
CA PHE A 62 -3.70 -3.40 -7.11
C PHE A 62 -2.84 -3.44 -8.38
N THR A 63 -3.43 -3.81 -9.51
CA THR A 63 -2.81 -3.70 -10.84
C THR A 63 -3.33 -2.51 -11.64
N ASP A 64 -4.35 -1.80 -11.13
CA ASP A 64 -4.87 -0.60 -11.76
C ASP A 64 -3.88 0.56 -11.65
N PRO A 65 -3.50 1.24 -12.76
CA PRO A 65 -2.50 2.30 -12.74
C PRO A 65 -2.87 3.49 -11.85
N ALA A 66 -4.15 3.84 -11.75
CA ALA A 66 -4.60 4.96 -10.92
C ALA A 66 -4.49 4.61 -9.43
N VAL A 67 -4.80 3.36 -9.06
CA VAL A 67 -4.64 2.85 -7.69
C VAL A 67 -3.17 2.81 -7.29
N ILE A 68 -2.30 2.26 -8.16
CA ILE A 68 -0.86 2.20 -7.93
C ILE A 68 -0.29 3.59 -7.69
N LYS A 69 -0.58 4.52 -8.60
CA LYS A 69 -0.13 5.91 -8.48
C LYS A 69 -0.61 6.55 -7.18
N TYR A 70 -1.89 6.43 -6.87
CA TYR A 70 -2.48 7.04 -5.67
C TYR A 70 -1.87 6.50 -4.38
N ILE A 71 -1.71 5.18 -4.29
CA ILE A 71 -1.09 4.55 -3.11
C ILE A 71 0.34 5.02 -2.95
N ASN A 72 1.17 4.92 -3.98
CA ASN A 72 2.59 5.30 -3.91
C ASN A 72 2.78 6.79 -3.57
N GLU A 73 1.89 7.66 -4.05
CA GLU A 73 1.94 9.10 -3.75
C GLU A 73 1.51 9.43 -2.32
N LYS A 74 0.45 8.80 -1.81
CA LYS A 74 -0.23 9.20 -0.57
C LYS A 74 0.15 8.36 0.64
N PHE A 75 0.65 7.14 0.44
CA PHE A 75 0.88 6.18 1.51
C PHE A 75 2.25 5.52 1.43
N TYR A 76 2.72 5.02 2.57
CA TYR A 76 3.64 3.91 2.64
C TYR A 76 2.80 2.63 2.75
N ALA A 77 2.95 1.74 1.78
CA ALA A 77 2.11 0.55 1.66
C ALA A 77 2.76 -0.66 2.33
N VAL A 78 1.97 -1.39 3.11
CA VAL A 78 2.40 -2.60 3.83
C VAL A 78 1.46 -3.74 3.50
N LYS A 79 1.99 -4.94 3.23
CA LYS A 79 1.23 -6.19 3.25
C LYS A 79 1.48 -6.90 4.57
N MET A 80 0.40 -7.37 5.22
CA MET A 80 0.44 -8.01 6.52
C MET A 80 -0.41 -9.28 6.53
N ASN A 81 0.21 -10.44 6.76
CA ASN A 81 -0.51 -11.69 6.90
C ASN A 81 -1.02 -11.85 8.33
N ALA A 82 -2.34 -11.81 8.51
CA ALA A 82 -2.98 -11.92 9.83
C ALA A 82 -2.76 -13.26 10.54
N GLU A 83 -2.16 -14.25 9.89
CA GLU A 83 -1.86 -15.56 10.46
C GLU A 83 -0.35 -15.82 10.64
N ASP A 84 0.51 -14.87 10.24
CA ASP A 84 1.95 -15.02 10.42
C ASP A 84 2.36 -14.70 11.87
N ASN A 85 2.68 -15.75 12.60
CA ASN A 85 3.21 -15.70 13.96
C ASN A 85 4.74 -15.85 14.02
N LYS A 86 5.41 -16.04 12.89
CA LYS A 86 6.86 -16.36 12.82
C LYS A 86 7.72 -15.12 12.70
N ARG A 87 7.28 -14.18 11.85
CA ARG A 87 7.98 -12.93 11.65
C ARG A 87 7.65 -11.97 12.77
N GLU A 88 8.67 -11.52 13.50
CA GLU A 88 8.52 -10.53 14.57
C GLU A 88 9.21 -9.21 14.20
N PHE A 89 8.67 -8.13 14.71
CA PHE A 89 9.24 -6.78 14.60
C PHE A 89 8.93 -5.95 15.86
N ASP A 90 9.72 -4.91 16.08
CA ASP A 90 9.52 -4.00 17.19
C ASP A 90 8.69 -2.78 16.77
N PHE A 91 7.70 -2.43 17.59
CA PHE A 91 6.91 -1.20 17.42
C PHE A 91 6.59 -0.60 18.78
N LYS A 92 6.96 0.69 18.97
CA LYS A 92 6.77 1.42 20.23
C LYS A 92 7.25 0.66 21.46
N GLY A 93 8.45 0.04 21.34
CA GLY A 93 9.09 -0.68 22.44
C GLY A 93 8.47 -2.04 22.79
N LYS A 94 7.62 -2.59 21.92
CA LYS A 94 7.00 -3.91 22.09
C LYS A 94 7.21 -4.77 20.86
N LYS A 95 7.35 -6.09 21.07
CA LYS A 95 7.44 -7.08 19.98
C LYS A 95 6.06 -7.53 19.52
N TYR A 96 5.89 -7.54 18.20
CA TYR A 96 4.71 -8.01 17.53
C TYR A 96 5.07 -9.02 16.44
N SER A 97 4.27 -10.06 16.29
CA SER A 97 4.13 -10.76 15.02
C SER A 97 3.12 -10.03 14.12
N GLU A 98 3.08 -10.36 12.83
CA GLU A 98 2.06 -9.80 11.93
C GLU A 98 0.65 -10.13 12.43
N ALA A 99 0.41 -11.40 12.84
CA ALA A 99 -0.87 -11.83 13.42
C ALA A 99 -1.24 -11.02 14.68
N LYS A 100 -0.28 -10.82 15.59
CA LYS A 100 -0.51 -10.02 16.80
C LYS A 100 -0.79 -8.54 16.49
N MET A 101 -0.13 -7.97 15.50
CA MET A 101 -0.37 -6.60 15.08
C MET A 101 -1.75 -6.46 14.43
N ALA A 102 -2.16 -7.36 13.53
CA ALA A 102 -3.49 -7.38 12.95
C ALA A 102 -4.59 -7.47 14.01
N ALA A 103 -4.41 -8.33 15.02
CA ALA A 103 -5.32 -8.44 16.17
C ALA A 103 -5.35 -7.15 17.01
N THR A 104 -4.20 -6.50 17.24
CA THR A 104 -4.10 -5.22 17.96
C THR A 104 -4.85 -4.11 17.23
N MET A 105 -4.79 -4.10 15.90
CA MET A 105 -5.56 -3.19 15.05
C MET A 105 -7.04 -3.56 14.94
N ARG A 106 -7.49 -4.64 15.61
CA ARG A 106 -8.89 -5.14 15.65
C ARG A 106 -9.42 -5.52 14.27
N VAL A 107 -8.58 -6.08 13.41
CA VAL A 107 -9.01 -6.60 12.11
C VAL A 107 -9.81 -7.88 12.31
N GLN A 108 -11.04 -7.94 11.76
CA GLN A 108 -11.98 -9.04 11.94
C GLN A 108 -12.48 -9.64 10.61
N SER A 109 -12.09 -9.07 9.48
CA SER A 109 -12.49 -9.55 8.16
C SER A 109 -11.40 -9.29 7.13
N TYR A 110 -11.39 -10.04 6.03
CA TYR A 110 -10.38 -9.94 4.98
C TYR A 110 -11.01 -9.85 3.59
N PRO A 111 -10.38 -9.05 2.67
CA PRO A 111 -9.30 -8.11 2.93
C PRO A 111 -9.74 -6.98 3.85
N ASN A 112 -8.79 -6.36 4.56
CA ASN A 112 -9.04 -5.16 5.33
C ASN A 112 -7.87 -4.19 5.19
N PHE A 113 -8.16 -2.96 4.87
CA PHE A 113 -7.15 -1.91 4.71
C PHE A 113 -7.16 -1.04 5.95
N VAL A 114 -6.11 -1.17 6.76
CA VAL A 114 -5.91 -0.31 7.92
C VAL A 114 -5.09 0.90 7.49
N ILE A 115 -5.66 2.08 7.63
CA ILE A 115 -5.00 3.35 7.36
C ILE A 115 -4.54 3.93 8.70
N ILE A 116 -3.26 4.29 8.78
CA ILE A 116 -2.64 4.85 9.99
C ILE A 116 -2.19 6.26 9.67
N ASP A 117 -2.48 7.20 10.56
CA ASP A 117 -2.09 8.60 10.39
C ASP A 117 -0.56 8.80 10.50
N PRO A 118 0.00 9.92 10.01
CA PRO A 118 1.45 10.16 10.08
C PRO A 118 2.01 10.27 11.49
N THR A 119 1.17 10.46 12.51
CA THR A 119 1.60 10.48 13.92
C THR A 119 1.69 9.07 14.52
N LEU A 120 1.23 8.05 13.78
CA LEU A 120 1.15 6.64 14.20
C LEU A 120 0.28 6.43 15.46
N GLN A 121 -0.70 7.31 15.68
CA GLN A 121 -1.57 7.25 16.87
C GLN A 121 -3.01 6.89 16.53
N ASN A 122 -3.49 7.28 15.37
CA ASN A 122 -4.87 7.06 14.96
C ASN A 122 -4.94 6.09 13.79
N ILE A 123 -5.93 5.20 13.82
CA ILE A 123 -6.22 4.27 12.75
C ILE A 123 -7.67 4.36 12.32
N THR A 124 -7.92 4.11 11.05
CA THR A 124 -9.25 3.83 10.51
C THR A 124 -9.18 2.61 9.60
N GLN A 125 -10.32 2.03 9.24
CA GLN A 125 -10.36 0.82 8.45
C GLN A 125 -11.27 0.97 7.24
N LEU A 126 -10.88 0.34 6.14
CA LEU A 126 -11.66 0.20 4.93
C LEU A 126 -11.79 -1.31 4.63
N PRO A 127 -12.78 -2.01 5.20
CA PRO A 127 -12.91 -3.45 5.06
C PRO A 127 -13.54 -3.86 3.73
N GLY A 128 -13.18 -5.06 3.25
CA GLY A 128 -13.79 -5.75 2.14
C GLY A 128 -13.17 -5.44 0.77
N TYR A 129 -13.44 -6.34 -0.17
CA TYR A 129 -13.06 -6.18 -1.57
C TYR A 129 -13.74 -4.94 -2.19
N ARG A 130 -12.98 -4.21 -2.99
CA ARG A 130 -13.47 -3.08 -3.80
C ARG A 130 -12.82 -3.08 -5.17
N GLN A 131 -13.59 -2.70 -6.18
CA GLN A 131 -13.04 -2.39 -7.49
C GLN A 131 -12.21 -1.09 -7.45
N PRO A 132 -11.35 -0.84 -8.45
CA PRO A 132 -10.42 0.30 -8.44
C PRO A 132 -11.07 1.64 -8.09
N THR A 133 -12.16 2.00 -8.75
CA THR A 133 -12.87 3.28 -8.52
C THR A 133 -13.39 3.38 -7.08
N GLU A 134 -14.09 2.37 -6.61
CA GLU A 134 -14.64 2.33 -5.24
C GLU A 134 -13.54 2.37 -4.18
N PHE A 135 -12.41 1.73 -4.47
CA PHE A 135 -11.26 1.73 -3.57
C PHE A 135 -10.64 3.13 -3.46
N LEU A 136 -10.43 3.79 -4.59
CA LEU A 136 -9.93 5.18 -4.63
C LEU A 136 -10.88 6.16 -3.94
N GLU A 137 -12.19 6.03 -4.16
CA GLU A 137 -13.20 6.85 -3.48
C GLU A 137 -13.15 6.66 -1.96
N GLY A 138 -13.09 5.40 -1.49
CA GLY A 138 -12.98 5.10 -0.06
C GLY A 138 -11.71 5.66 0.57
N LEU A 139 -10.55 5.50 -0.08
CA LEU A 139 -9.29 6.08 0.38
C LEU A 139 -9.33 7.61 0.33
N GLY A 140 -9.88 8.19 -0.73
CA GLY A 140 -10.01 9.64 -0.90
C GLY A 140 -10.84 10.26 0.23
N GLN A 141 -11.95 9.63 0.62
CA GLN A 141 -12.77 10.08 1.76
C GLN A 141 -11.98 10.06 3.08
N ILE A 142 -11.19 9.00 3.34
CA ILE A 142 -10.37 8.90 4.54
C ILE A 142 -9.28 9.98 4.55
N VAL A 143 -8.59 10.18 3.43
CA VAL A 143 -7.53 11.20 3.31
C VAL A 143 -8.09 12.61 3.48
N HIS A 144 -9.30 12.88 2.93
CA HIS A 144 -9.92 14.20 2.99
C HIS A 144 -10.53 14.51 4.36
N ASN A 145 -11.25 13.56 4.94
CA ASN A 145 -11.98 13.77 6.20
C ASN A 145 -11.11 13.58 7.46
N GLY A 146 -9.90 13.04 7.31
CA GLY A 146 -8.99 12.77 8.43
C GLY A 146 -9.44 11.60 9.31
N PHE A 147 -8.69 11.36 10.37
CA PHE A 147 -8.92 10.31 11.36
C PHE A 147 -9.88 10.83 12.44
N GLY A 148 -11.17 10.51 12.30
CA GLY A 148 -12.12 10.68 13.40
C GLY A 148 -12.46 12.13 13.74
N SER A 149 -13.18 12.82 12.85
CA SER A 149 -14.15 13.80 13.34
C SER A 149 -15.39 13.02 13.80
N LYS A 150 -15.51 12.76 15.09
CA LYS A 150 -16.80 12.51 15.71
C LYS A 150 -17.59 13.80 15.74
#